data_a162c15a9898bf8b794874bda244e105
#
_entry.id   a162c15a9898bf8b794874bda244e105
#
_cell.length_a   1.000
_cell.length_b   1.000
_cell.length_c   1.000
_cell.angle_alpha   90.00
_cell.angle_beta   90.00
_cell.angle_gamma   90.00
#
_symmetry.space_group_name_H-M   'P 1'
#
loop_
_entity.id
_entity.type
_entity.pdbx_description
1 polymer ?
#
loop_
_entity_poly.entity_id
_entity_poly.type
_entity_poly.pdbx_seq_one_letter_code
_entity_poly.pdbx_strand_id
1 'polypeptide(L)'
;METRCVIHRWTLFSVAFVVVTAATAVTPAITPAPDAQSNASEQKTAAATPPAGQESIPPDHYDPDDKKTWPDVLAEDLPVQIRQQQFTVHFYRSRNDGPEIPAIYACGDGGWRGLAPRTAQQLAHMGFAVAGIDSKIYLRDFSSVKTPLSIQQVASDYADVAKALRRYARLDSGTPVYVYGWSLGAGFAICVGADVPTRANLAGIISIGLPKQNQLVSGVSGNHANLKVEGNAFYGFRSADVLARITLLPLVMIQSTSDTASPLKVGKELFGGANDPKKYVLIKASNHRFSGARDEFYTALTDAVSWMRESAKNGKP
;
A
#
# COMPACT_ATOMS: atom_id res chain seq x y z
N MET A 1 -30.88 -54.63 -22.24
CA MET A 1 -29.68 -54.86 -23.02
C MET A 1 -29.72 -54.04 -24.27
N GLU A 2 -29.18 -52.84 -24.22
CA GLU A 2 -28.85 -52.06 -25.44
C GLU A 2 -27.76 -51.09 -25.09
N THR A 3 -26.58 -51.34 -25.62
CA THR A 3 -25.35 -50.59 -25.45
C THR A 3 -25.36 -49.45 -26.46
N ARG A 4 -25.41 -48.17 -26.02
CA ARG A 4 -25.20 -47.01 -26.90
C ARG A 4 -23.76 -46.50 -26.79
N CYS A 5 -23.06 -46.67 -27.90
CA CYS A 5 -21.72 -46.17 -28.17
C CYS A 5 -21.79 -44.66 -28.45
N VAL A 6 -21.02 -43.83 -27.68
CA VAL A 6 -20.89 -42.39 -27.93
C VAL A 6 -19.56 -42.14 -28.62
N ILE A 7 -19.63 -41.68 -29.86
CA ILE A 7 -18.51 -41.32 -30.73
C ILE A 7 -18.06 -39.90 -30.38
N HIS A 8 -16.82 -39.71 -29.92
CA HIS A 8 -16.19 -38.41 -29.75
C HIS A 8 -15.64 -37.90 -31.11
N ARG A 9 -16.17 -36.79 -31.57
CA ARG A 9 -15.62 -36.03 -32.70
C ARG A 9 -14.44 -35.17 -32.23
N TRP A 10 -13.27 -35.44 -32.79
CA TRP A 10 -12.09 -34.59 -32.67
C TRP A 10 -12.13 -33.51 -33.75
N THR A 11 -12.09 -32.23 -33.34
CA THR A 11 -11.98 -31.08 -34.25
C THR A 11 -10.49 -30.71 -34.35
N LEU A 12 -9.93 -30.85 -35.53
CA LEU A 12 -8.58 -30.42 -35.88
C LEU A 12 -8.53 -28.88 -35.98
N PHE A 13 -7.69 -28.23 -35.17
CA PHE A 13 -7.34 -26.81 -35.35
C PHE A 13 -6.11 -26.71 -36.26
N SER A 14 -6.29 -26.08 -37.39
CA SER A 14 -5.21 -25.73 -38.33
C SER A 14 -4.42 -24.54 -37.77
N VAL A 15 -3.11 -24.69 -37.63
CA VAL A 15 -2.19 -23.61 -37.26
C VAL A 15 -1.69 -22.98 -38.55
N ALA A 16 -2.02 -21.70 -38.75
CA ALA A 16 -1.49 -20.89 -39.84
C ALA A 16 -0.13 -20.28 -39.43
N PHE A 17 0.93 -20.60 -40.15
CA PHE A 17 2.24 -19.96 -40.02
C PHE A 17 2.23 -18.64 -40.77
N VAL A 18 2.48 -17.53 -40.08
CA VAL A 18 2.78 -16.23 -40.68
C VAL A 18 4.30 -16.07 -40.77
N VAL A 19 4.80 -16.00 -41.99
CA VAL A 19 6.21 -15.69 -42.27
C VAL A 19 6.36 -14.17 -42.26
N VAL A 20 7.13 -13.63 -41.32
CA VAL A 20 7.53 -12.21 -41.32
C VAL A 20 8.89 -12.07 -41.97
N THR A 21 8.92 -11.41 -43.10
CA THR A 21 10.16 -11.01 -43.79
C THR A 21 10.75 -9.75 -43.14
N ALA A 22 12.00 -9.84 -42.68
CA ALA A 22 12.74 -8.71 -42.13
C ALA A 22 13.23 -7.79 -43.25
N ALA A 23 12.85 -6.53 -43.19
CA ALA A 23 13.41 -5.47 -44.03
C ALA A 23 14.62 -4.85 -43.30
N THR A 24 15.80 -4.89 -43.92
CA THR A 24 17.02 -4.25 -43.47
C THR A 24 16.95 -2.74 -43.74
N ALA A 25 16.96 -1.91 -42.71
CA ALA A 25 17.08 -0.48 -42.80
C ALA A 25 18.59 -0.07 -42.84
N VAL A 26 18.98 0.66 -43.86
CA VAL A 26 20.29 1.25 -44.01
C VAL A 26 20.35 2.54 -43.19
N THR A 27 21.30 2.64 -42.27
CA THR A 27 21.55 3.84 -41.45
C THR A 27 22.48 4.80 -42.23
N PRO A 28 22.19 6.11 -42.38
CA PRO A 28 23.13 7.08 -42.90
C PRO A 28 24.14 7.51 -41.82
N ALA A 29 25.40 7.66 -42.26
CA ALA A 29 26.52 8.11 -41.45
C ALA A 29 26.35 9.57 -41.03
N ILE A 30 26.56 9.87 -39.75
CA ILE A 30 26.60 11.23 -39.22
C ILE A 30 28.04 11.69 -39.16
N THR A 31 28.34 12.80 -39.87
CA THR A 31 29.60 13.53 -39.85
C THR A 31 29.72 14.36 -38.56
N PRO A 32 30.87 14.41 -37.88
CA PRO A 32 31.02 15.26 -36.69
C PRO A 32 31.24 16.73 -37.07
N ALA A 33 30.58 17.65 -36.37
CA ALA A 33 30.79 19.09 -36.43
C ALA A 33 31.90 19.53 -35.44
N PRO A 34 32.59 20.66 -35.72
CA PRO A 34 33.80 21.02 -35.00
C PRO A 34 33.55 21.66 -33.61
N ASP A 35 34.60 21.52 -32.80
CA ASP A 35 34.73 22.05 -31.43
C ASP A 35 34.43 23.55 -31.32
N ALA A 36 33.55 23.91 -30.39
CA ALA A 36 33.41 25.27 -29.90
C ALA A 36 33.92 25.31 -28.45
N GLN A 37 34.93 26.10 -28.26
CA GLN A 37 35.65 26.33 -27.00
C GLN A 37 34.77 26.95 -25.92
N SER A 38 35.03 26.48 -24.73
CA SER A 38 34.53 26.92 -23.42
C SER A 38 34.70 28.42 -23.17
N ASN A 39 33.64 29.03 -22.64
CA ASN A 39 33.75 30.14 -21.69
C ASN A 39 32.92 29.79 -20.48
N ALA A 40 33.61 29.38 -19.43
CA ALA A 40 33.05 29.26 -18.09
C ALA A 40 32.86 30.66 -17.50
N SER A 41 31.65 31.12 -17.42
CA SER A 41 31.24 32.17 -16.47
C SER A 41 30.42 31.53 -15.36
N GLU A 42 31.02 31.54 -14.17
CA GLU A 42 30.33 31.18 -12.92
C GLU A 42 29.09 32.06 -12.70
N GLN A 43 27.93 31.58 -13.06
CA GLN A 43 26.70 32.12 -12.56
C GLN A 43 26.33 31.43 -11.24
N LYS A 44 26.65 32.12 -10.14
CA LYS A 44 26.18 31.84 -8.79
C LYS A 44 24.63 31.91 -8.82
N THR A 45 23.98 30.79 -9.00
CA THR A 45 22.51 30.67 -8.89
C THR A 45 22.13 30.88 -7.44
N ALA A 46 21.55 32.07 -7.17
CA ALA A 46 20.89 32.34 -5.90
C ALA A 46 19.77 31.32 -5.70
N ALA A 47 19.83 30.56 -4.62
CA ALA A 47 18.78 29.65 -4.20
C ALA A 47 17.48 30.45 -4.03
N ALA A 48 16.46 30.14 -4.82
CA ALA A 48 15.15 30.72 -4.70
C ALA A 48 14.57 30.36 -3.31
N THR A 49 14.21 31.36 -2.54
CA THR A 49 13.52 31.23 -1.26
C THR A 49 12.17 30.52 -1.53
N PRO A 50 11.87 29.38 -0.88
CA PRO A 50 10.58 28.72 -1.06
C PRO A 50 9.46 29.62 -0.53
N PRO A 51 8.24 29.55 -1.12
CA PRO A 51 7.11 30.36 -0.68
C PRO A 51 6.76 30.02 0.77
N ALA A 52 6.51 31.05 1.58
CA ALA A 52 6.15 30.97 2.97
C ALA A 52 4.89 30.09 3.13
N GLY A 53 5.02 28.93 3.80
CA GLY A 53 3.93 27.98 4.06
C GLY A 53 4.25 26.50 3.79
N GLN A 54 5.37 26.17 3.16
CA GLN A 54 5.88 24.81 3.12
C GLN A 54 7.00 24.67 4.16
N GLU A 55 6.66 24.19 5.35
CA GLU A 55 7.68 23.60 6.21
C GLU A 55 8.28 22.42 5.43
N SER A 56 9.49 22.63 4.91
CA SER A 56 10.36 21.57 4.42
C SER A 56 10.63 20.64 5.62
N ILE A 57 9.93 19.51 5.68
CA ILE A 57 10.20 18.48 6.68
C ILE A 57 11.66 18.05 6.45
N PRO A 58 12.58 18.26 7.41
CA PRO A 58 13.95 17.79 7.26
C PRO A 58 13.93 16.28 7.01
N PRO A 59 14.81 15.75 6.14
CA PRO A 59 14.81 14.34 5.76
C PRO A 59 14.98 13.37 6.93
N ASP A 60 15.46 13.83 8.10
CA ASP A 60 15.74 13.04 9.28
C ASP A 60 15.18 13.71 10.55
N HIS A 61 13.88 13.97 10.60
CA HIS A 61 13.30 14.32 11.88
C HIS A 61 13.26 13.07 12.75
N TYR A 62 14.34 12.91 13.52
CA TYR A 62 14.49 11.92 14.57
C TYR A 62 13.41 12.19 15.63
N ASP A 63 12.36 11.38 15.63
CA ASP A 63 11.39 11.38 16.72
C ASP A 63 12.09 10.72 17.92
N PRO A 64 12.23 11.38 19.08
CA PRO A 64 12.83 10.78 20.27
C PRO A 64 12.15 9.47 20.68
N ASP A 65 10.89 9.26 20.26
CA ASP A 65 10.17 8.00 20.46
C ASP A 65 10.67 6.87 19.54
N ASP A 66 11.47 7.17 18.51
CA ASP A 66 12.05 6.17 17.60
C ASP A 66 13.27 5.41 18.20
N LYS A 67 13.62 5.64 19.45
CA LYS A 67 14.72 4.94 20.15
C LYS A 67 14.37 3.52 20.60
N LYS A 68 13.09 3.18 20.66
CA LYS A 68 12.65 1.86 21.11
C LYS A 68 13.14 0.78 20.14
N THR A 69 13.78 -0.26 20.70
CA THR A 69 14.25 -1.43 19.96
C THR A 69 13.49 -2.67 20.42
N TRP A 70 13.35 -3.64 19.51
CA TRP A 70 12.68 -4.92 19.77
C TRP A 70 13.64 -6.06 19.44
N PRO A 71 14.52 -6.46 20.38
CA PRO A 71 15.52 -7.52 20.15
C PRO A 71 14.87 -8.90 19.92
N ASP A 72 13.64 -9.06 20.33
CA ASP A 72 12.80 -10.24 20.14
C ASP A 72 12.13 -10.30 18.76
N VAL A 73 12.38 -9.33 17.87
CA VAL A 73 11.84 -9.31 16.52
C VAL A 73 12.88 -9.73 15.50
N LEU A 74 12.48 -10.65 14.62
CA LEU A 74 13.16 -10.96 13.36
C LEU A 74 12.67 -10.01 12.28
N ALA A 75 13.59 -9.49 11.46
CA ALA A 75 13.29 -8.68 10.29
C ALA A 75 14.06 -9.24 9.09
N GLU A 76 13.37 -9.50 7.98
CA GLU A 76 13.93 -10.06 6.77
C GLU A 76 13.30 -9.41 5.54
N ASP A 77 14.12 -9.06 4.57
CA ASP A 77 13.67 -8.55 3.28
C ASP A 77 13.67 -9.70 2.26
N LEU A 78 12.50 -10.10 1.82
CA LEU A 78 12.36 -11.23 0.92
C LEU A 78 11.66 -10.84 -0.39
N PRO A 79 12.10 -11.41 -1.53
CA PRO A 79 11.41 -11.22 -2.79
C PRO A 79 10.09 -12.00 -2.81
N VAL A 80 9.03 -11.31 -3.18
CA VAL A 80 7.70 -11.88 -3.41
C VAL A 80 7.34 -11.70 -4.87
N GLN A 81 6.89 -12.76 -5.53
CA GLN A 81 6.39 -12.67 -6.88
C GLN A 81 5.03 -11.99 -6.88
N ILE A 82 4.98 -10.80 -7.47
CA ILE A 82 3.75 -10.04 -7.73
C ILE A 82 3.63 -9.90 -9.24
N ARG A 83 2.55 -10.43 -9.82
CA ARG A 83 2.41 -10.51 -11.29
C ARG A 83 3.63 -11.22 -11.91
N GLN A 84 4.38 -10.54 -12.78
CA GLN A 84 5.53 -11.12 -13.50
C GLN A 84 6.88 -10.60 -12.99
N GLN A 85 6.92 -9.91 -11.82
CA GLN A 85 8.17 -9.38 -11.28
C GLN A 85 8.35 -9.67 -9.79
N GLN A 86 9.61 -9.66 -9.36
CA GLN A 86 9.97 -9.77 -7.96
C GLN A 86 9.84 -8.39 -7.30
N PHE A 87 9.15 -8.36 -6.16
CA PHE A 87 8.99 -7.18 -5.32
C PHE A 87 9.51 -7.47 -3.91
N THR A 88 10.32 -6.59 -3.36
CA THR A 88 10.83 -6.77 -2.00
C THR A 88 9.75 -6.45 -0.97
N VAL A 89 9.44 -7.42 -0.13
CA VAL A 89 8.53 -7.29 1.01
C VAL A 89 9.33 -7.40 2.30
N HIS A 90 9.05 -6.53 3.24
CA HIS A 90 9.71 -6.46 4.55
C HIS A 90 8.96 -7.34 5.55
N PHE A 91 9.48 -8.51 5.87
CA PHE A 91 8.86 -9.43 6.80
C PHE A 91 9.38 -9.23 8.22
N TYR A 92 8.43 -9.24 9.19
CA TYR A 92 8.73 -9.14 10.62
C TYR A 92 7.92 -10.19 11.37
N ARG A 93 8.54 -10.81 12.37
CA ARG A 93 7.86 -11.73 13.28
C ARG A 93 8.56 -11.77 14.63
N SER A 94 7.85 -12.21 15.68
CA SER A 94 8.48 -12.45 16.97
C SER A 94 9.46 -13.65 16.89
N ARG A 95 10.54 -13.61 17.68
CA ARG A 95 11.39 -14.78 17.96
C ARG A 95 10.75 -15.74 18.95
N ASN A 96 9.75 -15.26 19.69
CA ASN A 96 9.06 -16.04 20.70
C ASN A 96 8.08 -17.00 20.04
N ASP A 97 8.04 -18.23 20.51
CA ASP A 97 7.06 -19.21 20.02
C ASP A 97 5.65 -18.81 20.48
N GLY A 98 4.72 -18.93 19.55
CA GLY A 98 3.30 -18.63 19.82
C GLY A 98 2.48 -18.52 18.54
N PRO A 99 1.16 -18.50 18.63
CA PRO A 99 0.31 -18.29 17.48
C PRO A 99 0.48 -16.86 16.96
N GLU A 100 0.82 -16.72 15.67
CA GLU A 100 1.01 -15.44 15.02
C GLU A 100 -0.28 -14.95 14.34
N ILE A 101 -0.48 -13.64 14.40
CA ILE A 101 -1.61 -12.98 13.74
C ILE A 101 -1.09 -12.41 12.42
N PRO A 102 -1.55 -12.89 11.25
CA PRO A 102 -1.04 -12.38 9.99
C PRO A 102 -1.54 -10.96 9.70
N ALA A 103 -0.62 -10.07 9.36
CA ALA A 103 -0.91 -8.69 9.02
C ALA A 103 -0.07 -8.22 7.81
N ILE A 104 -0.70 -7.52 6.88
CA ILE A 104 0.00 -6.73 5.86
C ILE A 104 -0.03 -5.28 6.33
N TYR A 105 1.11 -4.60 6.28
CA TYR A 105 1.21 -3.19 6.63
C TYR A 105 1.85 -2.39 5.49
N ALA A 106 1.11 -1.44 4.94
CA ALA A 106 1.58 -0.54 3.90
C ALA A 106 1.91 0.85 4.47
N CYS A 107 3.08 1.37 4.13
CA CYS A 107 3.53 2.68 4.60
C CYS A 107 2.90 3.84 3.81
N GLY A 108 3.19 5.08 4.23
CA GLY A 108 2.85 6.29 3.47
C GLY A 108 3.73 6.52 2.24
N ASP A 109 3.50 7.63 1.55
CA ASP A 109 4.23 8.08 0.35
C ASP A 109 5.72 8.41 0.60
N GLY A 110 6.10 8.58 1.87
CA GLY A 110 7.48 8.74 2.29
C GLY A 110 8.36 7.51 2.11
N GLY A 111 7.78 6.33 1.84
CA GLY A 111 8.50 5.06 1.73
C GLY A 111 8.75 4.36 3.07
N TRP A 112 9.48 3.24 3.01
CA TRP A 112 9.73 2.36 4.17
C TRP A 112 10.82 2.92 5.10
N ARG A 113 10.47 3.94 5.89
CA ARG A 113 11.38 4.61 6.83
C ARG A 113 10.63 5.19 8.03
N GLY A 114 11.35 5.54 9.11
CA GLY A 114 10.81 6.17 10.32
C GLY A 114 9.66 5.36 10.93
N LEU A 115 8.45 5.89 10.94
CA LEU A 115 7.27 5.26 11.52
C LEU A 115 6.98 3.86 10.93
N ALA A 116 7.24 3.64 9.64
CA ALA A 116 6.85 2.40 8.97
C ALA A 116 7.56 1.14 9.54
N PRO A 117 8.90 1.02 9.52
CA PRO A 117 9.56 -0.13 10.11
C PRO A 117 9.31 -0.24 11.62
N ARG A 118 9.15 0.88 12.34
CA ARG A 118 8.85 0.88 13.77
C ARG A 118 7.47 0.29 14.07
N THR A 119 6.47 0.66 13.29
CA THR A 119 5.12 0.08 13.42
C THR A 119 5.14 -1.42 13.13
N ALA A 120 5.85 -1.86 12.08
CA ALA A 120 5.98 -3.28 11.76
C ALA A 120 6.67 -4.07 12.89
N GLN A 121 7.77 -3.52 13.45
CA GLN A 121 8.47 -4.12 14.59
C GLN A 121 7.59 -4.20 15.83
N GLN A 122 6.84 -3.13 16.13
CA GLN A 122 5.92 -3.13 17.27
C GLN A 122 4.81 -4.17 17.09
N LEU A 123 4.22 -4.27 15.91
CA LEU A 123 3.23 -5.31 15.64
C LEU A 123 3.82 -6.72 15.82
N ALA A 124 5.04 -6.95 15.30
CA ALA A 124 5.71 -8.24 15.46
C ALA A 124 6.01 -8.57 16.92
N HIS A 125 6.49 -7.60 17.71
CA HIS A 125 6.67 -7.73 19.16
C HIS A 125 5.37 -8.11 19.89
N MET A 126 4.23 -7.65 19.37
CA MET A 126 2.89 -7.93 19.91
C MET A 126 2.27 -9.23 19.35
N GLY A 127 3.05 -10.09 18.70
CA GLY A 127 2.63 -11.41 18.23
C GLY A 127 2.04 -11.44 16.81
N PHE A 128 2.32 -10.41 16.00
CA PHE A 128 1.94 -10.44 14.59
C PHE A 128 3.08 -10.99 13.71
N ALA A 129 2.72 -11.75 12.67
CA ALA A 129 3.57 -11.90 11.50
C ALA A 129 3.21 -10.79 10.51
N VAL A 130 4.16 -9.93 10.19
CA VAL A 130 3.91 -8.72 9.40
C VAL A 130 4.61 -8.81 8.06
N ALA A 131 3.88 -8.53 6.97
CA ALA A 131 4.42 -8.27 5.63
C ALA A 131 4.33 -6.76 5.36
N GLY A 132 5.46 -6.08 5.36
CA GLY A 132 5.59 -4.65 5.13
C GLY A 132 5.72 -4.32 3.64
N ILE A 133 4.91 -3.38 3.16
CA ILE A 133 4.92 -2.89 1.77
C ILE A 133 5.41 -1.44 1.76
N ASP A 134 6.52 -1.19 1.04
CA ASP A 134 6.91 0.16 0.67
C ASP A 134 5.97 0.67 -0.43
N SER A 135 4.99 1.48 -0.05
CA SER A 135 3.96 2.02 -0.95
C SER A 135 4.54 2.89 -2.06
N LYS A 136 5.65 3.58 -1.79
CA LYS A 136 6.34 4.42 -2.79
C LYS A 136 7.01 3.57 -3.86
N ILE A 137 7.74 2.53 -3.43
CA ILE A 137 8.40 1.59 -4.33
C ILE A 137 7.35 0.78 -5.10
N TYR A 138 6.28 0.34 -4.43
CA TYR A 138 5.17 -0.37 -5.05
C TYR A 138 4.55 0.44 -6.21
N LEU A 139 4.22 1.72 -6.01
CA LEU A 139 3.73 2.57 -7.10
C LEU A 139 4.76 2.72 -8.22
N ARG A 140 6.05 2.94 -7.87
CA ARG A 140 7.12 3.10 -8.86
C ARG A 140 7.24 1.88 -9.78
N ASP A 141 7.15 0.68 -9.19
CA ASP A 141 7.45 -0.56 -9.91
C ASP A 141 6.23 -1.11 -10.67
N PHE A 142 5.02 -0.81 -10.20
CA PHE A 142 3.78 -1.38 -10.76
C PHE A 142 2.87 -0.40 -11.47
N SER A 143 3.23 0.89 -11.54
CA SER A 143 2.39 1.90 -12.18
C SER A 143 3.17 2.94 -12.97
N SER A 144 2.50 3.57 -13.91
CA SER A 144 2.95 4.76 -14.62
C SER A 144 1.74 5.58 -15.06
N VAL A 145 1.96 6.81 -15.54
CA VAL A 145 0.89 7.65 -16.11
C VAL A 145 0.18 6.94 -17.28
N LYS A 146 0.89 6.11 -18.05
CA LYS A 146 0.31 5.32 -19.15
C LYS A 146 -0.41 4.07 -18.65
N THR A 147 -0.01 3.53 -17.52
CA THR A 147 -0.55 2.29 -16.93
C THR A 147 -0.82 2.50 -15.44
N PRO A 148 -1.83 3.30 -15.08
CA PRO A 148 -2.21 3.47 -13.68
C PRO A 148 -2.74 2.14 -13.11
N LEU A 149 -2.56 1.92 -11.81
CA LEU A 149 -3.14 0.76 -11.13
C LEU A 149 -4.68 0.89 -11.08
N SER A 150 -5.35 -0.24 -11.13
CA SER A 150 -6.75 -0.35 -10.74
C SER A 150 -6.87 -0.84 -9.28
N ILE A 151 -8.04 -0.62 -8.67
CA ILE A 151 -8.36 -1.15 -7.33
C ILE A 151 -8.21 -2.67 -7.30
N GLN A 152 -8.66 -3.37 -8.34
CA GLN A 152 -8.57 -4.82 -8.47
C GLN A 152 -7.12 -5.30 -8.55
N GLN A 153 -6.24 -4.57 -9.26
CA GLN A 153 -4.83 -4.91 -9.32
C GLN A 153 -4.17 -4.76 -7.95
N VAL A 154 -4.43 -3.68 -7.22
CA VAL A 154 -3.95 -3.52 -5.85
C VAL A 154 -4.42 -4.69 -4.98
N ALA A 155 -5.69 -5.05 -5.04
CA ALA A 155 -6.24 -6.14 -4.25
C ALA A 155 -5.61 -7.50 -4.60
N SER A 156 -5.43 -7.79 -5.89
CA SER A 156 -4.76 -9.02 -6.36
C SER A 156 -3.30 -9.10 -5.91
N ASP A 157 -2.56 -7.99 -5.99
CA ASP A 157 -1.16 -7.92 -5.56
C ASP A 157 -1.03 -8.18 -4.05
N TYR A 158 -1.96 -7.63 -3.26
CA TYR A 158 -2.00 -7.90 -1.80
C TYR A 158 -2.40 -9.34 -1.48
N ALA A 159 -3.19 -9.99 -2.32
CA ALA A 159 -3.48 -11.42 -2.17
C ALA A 159 -2.21 -12.27 -2.38
N ASP A 160 -1.32 -11.90 -3.32
CA ASP A 160 -0.02 -12.56 -3.51
C ASP A 160 0.89 -12.34 -2.29
N VAL A 161 0.92 -11.12 -1.73
CA VAL A 161 1.66 -10.83 -0.48
C VAL A 161 1.08 -11.62 0.69
N ALA A 162 -0.25 -11.72 0.83
CA ALA A 162 -0.90 -12.53 1.86
C ALA A 162 -0.52 -14.01 1.77
N LYS A 163 -0.45 -14.55 0.56
CA LYS A 163 0.01 -15.93 0.30
C LYS A 163 1.48 -16.12 0.71
N ALA A 164 2.35 -15.16 0.41
CA ALA A 164 3.75 -15.19 0.83
C ALA A 164 3.88 -15.09 2.36
N LEU A 165 3.11 -14.20 3.00
CA LEU A 165 3.08 -14.04 4.45
C LEU A 165 2.67 -15.33 5.18
N ARG A 166 1.61 -16.00 4.71
CA ARG A 166 1.18 -17.26 5.30
C ARG A 166 2.26 -18.34 5.22
N ARG A 167 2.98 -18.41 4.09
CA ARG A 167 4.12 -19.34 3.94
C ARG A 167 5.27 -18.99 4.88
N TYR A 168 5.61 -17.69 4.98
CA TYR A 168 6.67 -17.19 5.86
C TYR A 168 6.36 -17.50 7.32
N ALA A 169 5.16 -17.25 7.76
CA ALA A 169 4.70 -17.47 9.13
C ALA A 169 4.21 -18.91 9.40
N ARG A 170 4.29 -19.82 8.41
CA ARG A 170 3.83 -21.22 8.50
C ARG A 170 2.37 -21.35 8.92
N LEU A 171 1.52 -20.46 8.43
CA LEU A 171 0.09 -20.44 8.69
C LEU A 171 -0.68 -21.20 7.60
N ASP A 172 -1.86 -21.67 7.95
CA ASP A 172 -2.79 -22.28 7.00
C ASP A 172 -3.18 -21.33 5.88
N SER A 173 -3.36 -21.86 4.67
CA SER A 173 -3.69 -21.06 3.47
C SER A 173 -4.98 -20.27 3.60
N GLY A 174 -5.92 -20.72 4.43
CA GLY A 174 -7.19 -20.07 4.73
C GLY A 174 -7.16 -19.09 5.89
N THR A 175 -6.03 -18.90 6.59
CA THR A 175 -5.95 -17.97 7.73
C THR A 175 -6.23 -16.53 7.26
N PRO A 176 -7.28 -15.86 7.79
CA PRO A 176 -7.62 -14.50 7.38
C PRO A 176 -6.56 -13.50 7.82
N VAL A 177 -6.28 -12.50 6.97
CA VAL A 177 -5.22 -11.52 7.16
C VAL A 177 -5.81 -10.16 7.53
N TYR A 178 -5.21 -9.46 8.50
CA TYR A 178 -5.49 -8.05 8.75
C TYR A 178 -4.68 -7.18 7.79
N VAL A 179 -5.29 -6.12 7.26
CA VAL A 179 -4.60 -5.17 6.39
C VAL A 179 -4.54 -3.81 7.07
N TYR A 180 -3.35 -3.39 7.41
CA TYR A 180 -3.03 -2.08 7.93
C TYR A 180 -2.48 -1.19 6.82
N GLY A 181 -2.86 0.07 6.83
CA GLY A 181 -2.26 1.05 5.95
C GLY A 181 -2.18 2.42 6.61
N TRP A 182 -1.06 3.12 6.41
CA TRP A 182 -0.86 4.48 6.87
C TRP A 182 -0.78 5.44 5.69
N SER A 183 -1.55 6.54 5.72
CA SER A 183 -1.53 7.57 4.68
C SER A 183 -1.85 6.98 3.28
N LEU A 184 -0.92 7.03 2.32
CA LEU A 184 -1.06 6.36 1.02
C LEU A 184 -1.40 4.88 1.18
N GLY A 185 -0.72 4.18 2.10
CA GLY A 185 -1.01 2.79 2.41
C GLY A 185 -2.42 2.57 2.96
N ALA A 186 -3.01 3.56 3.65
CA ALA A 186 -4.41 3.50 4.09
C ALA A 186 -5.37 3.47 2.90
N GLY A 187 -5.04 4.21 1.84
CA GLY A 187 -5.74 4.12 0.56
C GLY A 187 -5.67 2.73 -0.06
N PHE A 188 -4.51 2.09 -0.05
CA PHE A 188 -4.37 0.72 -0.55
C PHE A 188 -5.14 -0.29 0.31
N ALA A 189 -5.10 -0.14 1.64
CA ALA A 189 -5.84 -1.01 2.54
C ALA A 189 -7.36 -1.00 2.24
N ILE A 190 -7.95 0.17 2.01
CA ILE A 190 -9.38 0.24 1.64
C ILE A 190 -9.64 -0.30 0.23
N CYS A 191 -8.70 -0.19 -0.74
CA CYS A 191 -8.83 -0.84 -2.04
C CYS A 191 -8.96 -2.37 -1.90
N VAL A 192 -8.10 -2.97 -1.04
CA VAL A 192 -8.12 -4.42 -0.75
C VAL A 192 -9.45 -4.84 -0.12
N GLY A 193 -9.97 -4.05 0.82
CA GLY A 193 -11.28 -4.31 1.44
C GLY A 193 -12.48 -4.12 0.52
N ALA A 194 -12.36 -3.26 -0.49
CA ALA A 194 -13.42 -3.00 -1.46
C ALA A 194 -13.56 -4.07 -2.56
N ASP A 195 -12.52 -4.89 -2.76
CA ASP A 195 -12.52 -5.97 -3.74
C ASP A 195 -13.18 -7.23 -3.16
N VAL A 196 -14.30 -7.64 -3.73
CA VAL A 196 -15.13 -8.72 -3.17
C VAL A 196 -14.40 -10.06 -3.07
N PRO A 197 -13.67 -10.54 -4.11
CA PRO A 197 -12.91 -11.79 -4.02
C PRO A 197 -11.83 -11.76 -2.93
N THR A 198 -11.06 -10.70 -2.84
CA THR A 198 -9.96 -10.56 -1.89
C THR A 198 -10.47 -10.41 -0.45
N ARG A 199 -11.56 -9.64 -0.27
CA ARG A 199 -12.18 -9.38 1.03
C ARG A 199 -12.57 -10.65 1.78
N ALA A 200 -12.98 -11.72 1.09
CA ALA A 200 -13.36 -12.99 1.70
C ALA A 200 -12.22 -13.64 2.53
N ASN A 201 -10.98 -13.27 2.27
CA ASN A 201 -9.78 -13.77 2.94
C ASN A 201 -9.21 -12.78 3.98
N LEU A 202 -9.95 -11.72 4.31
CA LEU A 202 -9.53 -10.70 5.26
C LEU A 202 -10.22 -10.86 6.60
N ALA A 203 -9.49 -10.53 7.67
CA ALA A 203 -10.03 -10.44 9.03
C ALA A 203 -10.52 -9.03 9.37
N GLY A 204 -10.00 -8.01 8.68
CA GLY A 204 -10.38 -6.61 8.87
C GLY A 204 -9.40 -5.63 8.24
N ILE A 205 -9.80 -4.36 8.19
CA ILE A 205 -9.01 -3.24 7.67
C ILE A 205 -8.74 -2.23 8.78
N ILE A 206 -7.47 -1.85 8.93
CA ILE A 206 -7.06 -0.76 9.81
C ILE A 206 -6.47 0.36 8.95
N SER A 207 -7.24 1.43 8.78
CA SER A 207 -6.91 2.59 7.96
C SER A 207 -6.44 3.75 8.84
N ILE A 208 -5.19 4.17 8.69
CA ILE A 208 -4.51 5.12 9.58
C ILE A 208 -4.24 6.42 8.82
N GLY A 209 -4.81 7.53 9.26
CA GLY A 209 -4.63 8.84 8.63
C GLY A 209 -5.06 8.83 7.14
N LEU A 210 -6.23 8.29 6.83
CA LEU A 210 -6.71 8.11 5.45
C LEU A 210 -6.90 9.45 4.73
N PRO A 211 -6.21 9.69 3.58
CA PRO A 211 -6.42 10.88 2.78
C PRO A 211 -7.80 10.88 2.08
N LYS A 212 -8.32 12.08 1.77
CA LYS A 212 -9.56 12.23 1.00
C LYS A 212 -9.46 11.63 -0.40
N GLN A 213 -8.28 11.76 -1.01
CA GLN A 213 -7.95 11.24 -2.33
C GLN A 213 -6.65 10.46 -2.27
N ASN A 214 -6.54 9.40 -3.07
CA ASN A 214 -5.37 8.55 -3.14
C ASN A 214 -4.93 8.37 -4.59
N GLN A 215 -3.61 8.27 -4.80
CA GLN A 215 -3.02 8.04 -6.11
C GLN A 215 -2.87 6.54 -6.41
N LEU A 216 -2.99 6.20 -7.68
CA LEU A 216 -2.75 4.86 -8.22
C LEU A 216 -1.64 4.87 -9.29
N VAL A 217 -0.80 5.90 -9.26
CA VAL A 217 0.29 6.12 -10.23
C VAL A 217 1.48 6.73 -9.53
N SER A 218 2.69 6.34 -9.97
CA SER A 218 3.95 6.94 -9.53
C SER A 218 4.23 8.26 -10.27
N GLY A 219 5.13 9.09 -9.69
CA GLY A 219 5.61 10.32 -10.33
C GLY A 219 4.66 11.52 -10.25
N VAL A 220 3.51 11.38 -9.61
CA VAL A 220 2.62 12.49 -9.29
C VAL A 220 3.02 13.04 -7.94
N SER A 221 3.80 14.13 -7.91
CA SER A 221 4.11 14.86 -6.69
C SER A 221 3.03 15.93 -6.45
N GLY A 222 2.45 15.95 -5.28
CA GLY A 222 1.53 17.00 -4.87
C GLY A 222 0.75 16.62 -3.63
N ASN A 223 0.40 17.60 -2.81
CA ASN A 223 -0.56 17.42 -1.73
C ASN A 223 -1.74 16.60 -2.26
N HIS A 224 -2.11 15.54 -1.57
CA HIS A 224 -3.24 14.65 -1.88
C HIS A 224 -4.58 15.37 -2.17
N ALA A 225 -4.64 16.68 -1.91
CA ALA A 225 -5.77 17.55 -2.20
C ALA A 225 -5.88 17.99 -3.68
N ASN A 226 -4.79 17.89 -4.47
CA ASN A 226 -4.73 18.41 -5.85
C ASN A 226 -3.97 17.47 -6.78
N LEU A 227 -4.40 16.22 -6.89
CA LEU A 227 -3.92 15.29 -7.93
C LEU A 227 -4.41 15.76 -9.31
N LYS A 228 -3.89 16.92 -9.76
CA LYS A 228 -4.02 17.38 -11.15
C LYS A 228 -2.87 16.77 -11.94
N VAL A 229 -3.21 15.93 -12.86
CA VAL A 229 -2.31 15.46 -13.91
C VAL A 229 -2.61 16.25 -15.17
N GLU A 230 -1.61 16.46 -16.03
CA GLU A 230 -1.77 17.09 -17.33
C GLU A 230 -3.01 16.54 -18.06
N GLY A 231 -3.87 17.43 -18.53
CA GLY A 231 -5.06 17.07 -19.31
C GLY A 231 -6.30 16.71 -18.51
N ASN A 232 -6.47 17.15 -17.25
CA ASN A 232 -7.65 16.86 -16.41
C ASN A 232 -7.87 15.39 -16.00
N ALA A 233 -6.94 14.47 -16.24
CA ALA A 233 -7.06 13.08 -15.82
C ALA A 233 -6.66 12.93 -14.33
N PHE A 234 -7.57 12.35 -13.53
CA PHE A 234 -7.32 11.99 -12.14
C PHE A 234 -6.87 10.53 -12.07
N TYR A 235 -5.57 10.30 -11.84
CA TYR A 235 -5.00 8.96 -11.73
C TYR A 235 -5.05 8.44 -10.28
N GLY A 236 -6.25 8.23 -9.79
CA GLY A 236 -6.46 7.79 -8.43
C GLY A 236 -7.94 7.57 -8.11
N PHE A 237 -8.31 7.65 -6.84
CA PHE A 237 -9.68 7.49 -6.38
C PHE A 237 -9.99 8.39 -5.17
N ARG A 238 -11.28 8.67 -4.98
CA ARG A 238 -11.78 9.30 -3.75
C ARG A 238 -12.05 8.22 -2.71
N SER A 239 -11.50 8.40 -1.51
CA SER A 239 -11.65 7.42 -0.43
C SER A 239 -13.11 7.13 -0.08
N ALA A 240 -13.99 8.11 -0.16
CA ALA A 240 -15.42 7.93 0.10
C ALA A 240 -16.07 6.90 -0.85
N ASP A 241 -15.70 6.94 -2.15
CA ASP A 241 -16.29 6.04 -3.16
C ASP A 241 -15.84 4.57 -2.95
N VAL A 242 -14.64 4.39 -2.41
CA VAL A 242 -14.08 3.06 -2.13
C VAL A 242 -14.58 2.52 -0.79
N LEU A 243 -14.64 3.36 0.25
CA LEU A 243 -15.19 2.99 1.56
C LEU A 243 -16.64 2.50 1.47
N ALA A 244 -17.47 3.15 0.64
CA ALA A 244 -18.86 2.75 0.43
C ALA A 244 -19.01 1.31 -0.13
N ARG A 245 -17.95 0.74 -0.71
CA ARG A 245 -17.94 -0.63 -1.27
C ARG A 245 -17.52 -1.68 -0.24
N ILE A 246 -16.96 -1.28 0.92
CA ILE A 246 -16.56 -2.19 1.98
C ILE A 246 -17.81 -2.53 2.80
N THR A 247 -18.28 -3.77 2.70
CA THR A 247 -19.45 -4.28 3.41
C THR A 247 -19.10 -5.55 4.17
N LEU A 248 -19.66 -5.74 5.36
CA LEU A 248 -19.50 -6.96 6.18
C LEU A 248 -18.05 -7.26 6.64
N LEU A 249 -17.10 -6.36 6.37
CA LEU A 249 -15.71 -6.47 6.81
C LEU A 249 -15.45 -5.41 7.88
N PRO A 250 -14.97 -5.78 9.07
CA PRO A 250 -14.66 -4.81 10.12
C PRO A 250 -13.63 -3.77 9.66
N LEU A 251 -13.96 -2.50 9.86
CA LEU A 251 -13.10 -1.36 9.52
C LEU A 251 -12.79 -0.54 10.78
N VAL A 252 -11.50 -0.34 11.07
CA VAL A 252 -11.08 0.64 12.07
C VAL A 252 -10.36 1.77 11.37
N MET A 253 -10.77 3.01 11.65
CA MET A 253 -10.07 4.21 11.19
C MET A 253 -9.38 4.87 12.38
N ILE A 254 -8.06 5.08 12.29
CA ILE A 254 -7.25 5.72 13.34
C ILE A 254 -6.78 7.07 12.81
N GLN A 255 -6.99 8.13 13.60
CA GLN A 255 -6.70 9.50 13.20
C GLN A 255 -6.01 10.26 14.32
N SER A 256 -4.97 11.05 13.98
CA SER A 256 -4.41 12.06 14.88
C SER A 256 -5.30 13.31 14.92
N THR A 257 -5.47 13.89 16.10
CA THR A 257 -6.28 15.13 16.25
C THR A 257 -5.66 16.36 15.56
N SER A 258 -4.32 16.37 15.39
CA SER A 258 -3.58 17.48 14.75
C SER A 258 -2.98 17.07 13.41
N ASP A 259 -3.65 16.18 12.70
CA ASP A 259 -3.25 15.72 11.37
C ASP A 259 -3.52 16.79 10.31
N THR A 260 -2.47 17.35 9.72
CA THR A 260 -2.57 18.34 8.64
C THR A 260 -2.60 17.72 7.25
N ALA A 261 -2.07 16.49 7.08
CA ALA A 261 -2.08 15.76 5.80
C ALA A 261 -3.46 15.13 5.53
N SER A 262 -4.11 14.65 6.60
CA SER A 262 -5.49 14.15 6.58
C SER A 262 -6.27 14.85 7.68
N PRO A 263 -6.83 16.05 7.44
CA PRO A 263 -7.48 16.84 8.49
C PRO A 263 -8.63 16.11 9.18
N LEU A 264 -8.78 16.31 10.49
CA LEU A 264 -9.78 15.65 11.33
C LEU A 264 -11.20 15.74 10.76
N LYS A 265 -11.56 16.86 10.14
CA LYS A 265 -12.86 17.04 9.47
C LYS A 265 -13.05 16.00 8.35
N VAL A 266 -12.01 15.81 7.53
CA VAL A 266 -12.02 14.83 6.43
C VAL A 266 -12.16 13.41 6.98
N GLY A 267 -11.38 13.04 8.01
CA GLY A 267 -11.47 11.72 8.63
C GLY A 267 -12.88 11.42 9.18
N LYS A 268 -13.52 12.40 9.82
CA LYS A 268 -14.90 12.26 10.32
C LYS A 268 -15.92 12.10 9.20
N GLU A 269 -15.80 12.86 8.11
CA GLU A 269 -16.66 12.75 6.93
C GLU A 269 -16.52 11.37 6.28
N LEU A 270 -15.29 10.88 6.08
CA LEU A 270 -15.02 9.55 5.51
C LEU A 270 -15.58 8.44 6.39
N PHE A 271 -15.36 8.53 7.72
CA PHE A 271 -15.91 7.57 8.65
C PHE A 271 -17.45 7.55 8.64
N GLY A 272 -18.08 8.72 8.57
CA GLY A 272 -19.54 8.84 8.49
C GLY A 272 -20.11 8.09 7.29
N GLY A 273 -19.42 8.13 6.14
CA GLY A 273 -19.84 7.47 4.90
C GLY A 273 -19.44 5.98 4.76
N ALA A 274 -18.66 5.43 5.70
CA ALA A 274 -18.30 4.02 5.67
C ALA A 274 -19.43 3.13 6.20
N ASN A 275 -19.45 1.84 5.80
CA ASN A 275 -20.44 0.87 6.28
C ASN A 275 -20.01 0.22 7.60
N ASP A 276 -20.98 -0.31 8.34
CA ASP A 276 -20.73 -1.13 9.54
C ASP A 276 -20.32 -2.58 9.14
N PRO A 277 -19.54 -3.27 10.03
CA PRO A 277 -19.07 -2.80 11.34
C PRO A 277 -17.84 -1.90 11.22
N LYS A 278 -17.88 -0.73 11.89
CA LYS A 278 -16.79 0.26 11.85
C LYS A 278 -16.51 0.87 13.22
N LYS A 279 -15.25 1.28 13.46
CA LYS A 279 -14.81 1.98 14.66
C LYS A 279 -13.90 3.14 14.30
N TYR A 280 -14.07 4.29 14.97
CA TYR A 280 -13.19 5.44 14.81
C TYR A 280 -12.38 5.67 16.08
N VAL A 281 -11.06 5.75 15.94
CA VAL A 281 -10.12 5.99 17.04
C VAL A 281 -9.42 7.31 16.82
N LEU A 282 -9.58 8.25 17.76
CA LEU A 282 -8.89 9.53 17.77
C LEU A 282 -7.77 9.50 18.79
N ILE A 283 -6.56 9.87 18.35
CA ILE A 283 -5.38 9.95 19.20
C ILE A 283 -4.94 11.40 19.28
N LYS A 284 -4.74 11.90 20.49
CA LYS A 284 -4.26 13.28 20.74
C LYS A 284 -2.75 13.32 20.48
N ALA A 285 -2.37 13.44 19.21
CA ALA A 285 -0.98 13.53 18.77
C ALA A 285 -0.73 14.85 18.07
N SER A 286 0.55 15.25 17.93
CA SER A 286 0.94 16.54 17.39
C SER A 286 0.92 16.63 15.86
N ASN A 287 0.86 15.51 15.14
CA ASN A 287 0.92 15.47 13.68
C ASN A 287 0.42 14.15 13.10
N HIS A 288 0.46 14.04 11.76
CA HIS A 288 0.11 12.85 10.97
C HIS A 288 0.90 11.58 11.34
N ARG A 289 2.08 11.72 11.98
CA ARG A 289 2.95 10.63 12.39
C ARG A 289 2.74 10.21 13.83
N PHE A 290 1.73 10.71 14.51
CA PHE A 290 1.41 10.45 15.92
C PHE A 290 2.54 10.80 16.89
N SER A 291 3.36 11.80 16.59
CA SER A 291 4.43 12.27 17.48
C SER A 291 3.84 12.74 18.82
N GLY A 292 4.51 12.36 19.92
CA GLY A 292 4.08 12.63 21.28
C GLY A 292 2.99 11.72 21.82
N ALA A 293 2.52 10.72 21.04
CA ALA A 293 1.49 9.76 21.43
C ALA A 293 1.73 8.35 20.84
N ARG A 294 3.00 7.93 20.77
CA ARG A 294 3.40 6.67 20.14
C ARG A 294 2.85 5.44 20.86
N ASP A 295 2.92 5.41 22.17
CA ASP A 295 2.44 4.27 22.95
C ASP A 295 0.92 4.14 22.82
N GLU A 296 0.18 5.26 22.84
CA GLU A 296 -1.27 5.29 22.58
C GLU A 296 -1.59 4.80 21.15
N PHE A 297 -0.80 5.24 20.17
CA PHE A 297 -0.94 4.77 18.79
C PHE A 297 -0.71 3.26 18.67
N TYR A 298 0.35 2.72 19.27
CA TYR A 298 0.64 1.28 19.23
C TYR A 298 -0.42 0.45 19.96
N THR A 299 -0.92 0.94 21.08
CA THR A 299 -2.06 0.31 21.80
C THR A 299 -3.30 0.29 20.91
N ALA A 300 -3.61 1.38 20.23
CA ALA A 300 -4.77 1.44 19.34
C ALA A 300 -4.70 0.44 18.17
N LEU A 301 -3.51 0.07 17.69
CA LEU A 301 -3.36 -0.94 16.63
C LEU A 301 -3.80 -2.34 17.09
N THR A 302 -3.50 -2.72 18.33
CA THR A 302 -3.90 -4.02 18.90
C THR A 302 -5.35 -4.03 19.38
N ASP A 303 -5.81 -2.92 19.96
CA ASP A 303 -7.21 -2.76 20.35
C ASP A 303 -8.15 -2.84 19.15
N ALA A 304 -7.68 -2.36 17.98
CA ALA A 304 -8.41 -2.51 16.73
C ALA A 304 -8.67 -3.99 16.40
N VAL A 305 -7.67 -4.86 16.54
CA VAL A 305 -7.83 -6.30 16.26
C VAL A 305 -8.73 -6.97 17.28
N SER A 306 -8.58 -6.63 18.56
CA SER A 306 -9.43 -7.14 19.62
C SER A 306 -10.91 -6.81 19.35
N TRP A 307 -11.18 -5.55 19.02
CA TRP A 307 -12.54 -5.11 18.66
C TRP A 307 -13.07 -5.82 17.39
N MET A 308 -12.23 -5.99 16.34
CA MET A 308 -12.64 -6.69 15.12
C MET A 308 -13.00 -8.16 15.39
N ARG A 309 -12.23 -8.84 16.24
CA ARG A 309 -12.52 -10.23 16.64
C ARG A 309 -13.85 -10.35 17.38
N GLU A 310 -14.15 -9.40 18.24
CA GLU A 310 -15.42 -9.34 18.95
C GLU A 310 -16.58 -9.05 17.99
N SER A 311 -16.42 -8.09 17.10
CA SER A 311 -17.42 -7.76 16.08
C SER A 311 -17.73 -8.95 15.17
N ALA A 312 -16.72 -9.73 14.78
CA ALA A 312 -16.92 -10.92 13.96
C ALA A 312 -17.67 -12.04 14.70
N LYS A 313 -17.54 -12.14 16.03
CA LYS A 313 -18.30 -13.10 16.84
C LYS A 313 -19.78 -12.69 16.97
N ASN A 314 -20.03 -11.38 17.12
CA ASN A 314 -21.37 -10.84 17.34
C ASN A 314 -22.17 -10.69 16.03
N GLY A 315 -21.50 -10.63 14.87
CA GLY A 315 -22.10 -10.52 13.54
C GLY A 315 -22.38 -11.86 12.85
N LYS A 316 -22.18 -13.00 13.51
CA LYS A 316 -22.64 -14.29 12.99
C LYS A 316 -24.14 -14.42 13.28
N PRO A 317 -24.99 -14.63 12.21
CA PRO A 317 -26.42 -14.88 12.40
C PRO A 317 -26.68 -16.16 13.19
#